data_78f36362d377b2f6755c232a1d47935a
#
_entry.id   78f36362d377b2f6755c232a1d47935a
#
_cell.length_a   1.000
_cell.length_b   1.000
_cell.length_c   1.000
_cell.angle_alpha   90.00
_cell.angle_beta   90.00
_cell.angle_gamma   90.00
#
_symmetry.space_group_name_H-M   'P 1'
#
loop_
_entity.id
_entity.type
_entity.pdbx_description
1 polymer ?
#
loop_
_entity_poly.entity_id
_entity_poly.type
_entity_poly.pdbx_seq_one_letter_code
_entity_poly.pdbx_strand_id
1 'polypeptide(L)'
;MCLISLYSQAASTVDIFEFSEASDKSRYQSLIQEVRCPKCLNINIAGSDAPIAQDLRSTVYRLIVNEKMTDDEIRNFLQERYGDFVLYDPPLNERTWLIWSMPLLFLVLGIWWVFSTKIRSASESRIELSESDRDQLKQILDDNR
;
A
#
# COMPACT_ATOMS: atom_id res chain seq x y z
N MET A 1 4.31 36.13 -34.67
CA MET A 1 4.09 34.70 -34.90
C MET A 1 3.47 34.11 -33.63
N CYS A 2 2.14 33.96 -33.62
CA CYS A 2 1.42 33.30 -32.49
C CYS A 2 1.43 31.79 -32.70
N LEU A 3 2.12 31.05 -31.82
CA LEU A 3 2.03 29.61 -31.73
C LEU A 3 0.74 29.25 -31.01
N ILE A 4 -0.29 28.89 -31.76
CA ILE A 4 -1.52 28.28 -31.24
C ILE A 4 -1.18 26.84 -30.87
N SER A 5 -0.96 26.58 -29.58
CA SER A 5 -0.86 25.22 -29.02
C SER A 5 -2.22 24.54 -29.15
N LEU A 6 -2.35 23.67 -30.13
CA LEU A 6 -3.47 22.73 -30.24
C LEU A 6 -3.38 21.73 -29.07
N TYR A 7 -4.14 21.99 -28.02
CA TYR A 7 -4.42 20.97 -27.00
C TYR A 7 -5.26 19.88 -27.66
N SER A 8 -4.60 18.80 -28.09
CA SER A 8 -5.26 17.57 -28.48
C SER A 8 -5.87 16.96 -27.21
N GLN A 9 -7.16 17.22 -26.99
CA GLN A 9 -7.94 16.46 -26.03
C GLN A 9 -8.12 15.05 -26.62
N ALA A 10 -7.36 14.10 -26.13
CA ALA A 10 -7.65 12.70 -26.35
C ALA A 10 -9.00 12.42 -25.69
N ALA A 11 -10.06 12.43 -26.49
CA ALA A 11 -11.37 11.96 -26.07
C ALA A 11 -11.23 10.46 -25.83
N SER A 12 -11.07 10.08 -24.55
CA SER A 12 -11.33 8.70 -24.14
C SER A 12 -12.77 8.39 -24.54
N THR A 13 -13.00 7.30 -25.25
CA THR A 13 -14.32 6.75 -25.53
C THR A 13 -14.96 6.30 -24.22
N VAL A 14 -15.40 7.28 -23.43
CA VAL A 14 -16.19 7.01 -22.21
C VAL A 14 -17.58 6.63 -22.73
N ASP A 15 -18.01 5.41 -22.41
CA ASP A 15 -19.38 4.98 -22.67
C ASP A 15 -20.34 6.07 -22.17
N ILE A 16 -21.25 6.51 -23.04
CA ILE A 16 -22.18 7.61 -22.72
C ILE A 16 -23.29 7.01 -21.86
N PHE A 17 -23.12 7.04 -20.54
CA PHE A 17 -24.17 6.68 -19.60
C PHE A 17 -24.96 7.94 -19.21
N GLU A 18 -26.28 7.84 -19.27
CA GLU A 18 -27.19 8.90 -18.81
C GLU A 18 -27.47 8.73 -17.31
N PHE A 19 -27.17 9.76 -16.53
CA PHE A 19 -27.42 9.82 -15.10
C PHE A 19 -28.56 10.80 -14.82
N SER A 20 -29.54 10.39 -14.03
CA SER A 20 -30.64 11.24 -13.59
C SER A 20 -30.19 12.25 -12.54
N GLU A 21 -29.16 11.90 -11.75
CA GLU A 21 -28.61 12.73 -10.67
C GLU A 21 -27.12 13.01 -10.88
N ALA A 22 -26.70 14.24 -10.60
CA ALA A 22 -25.30 14.63 -10.67
C ALA A 22 -24.43 13.89 -9.62
N SER A 23 -25.03 13.54 -8.48
CA SER A 23 -24.42 12.72 -7.42
C SER A 23 -24.03 11.34 -7.92
N ASP A 24 -24.92 10.63 -8.62
CA ASP A 24 -24.67 9.31 -9.16
C ASP A 24 -23.57 9.33 -10.22
N LYS A 25 -23.52 10.38 -11.03
CA LYS A 25 -22.44 10.59 -12.00
C LYS A 25 -21.08 10.75 -11.31
N SER A 26 -21.02 11.54 -10.24
CA SER A 26 -19.79 11.77 -9.47
C SER A 26 -19.31 10.48 -8.80
N ARG A 27 -20.22 9.73 -8.17
CA ARG A 27 -19.95 8.41 -7.58
C ARG A 27 -19.42 7.41 -8.62
N TYR A 28 -20.07 7.34 -9.76
CA TYR A 28 -19.65 6.50 -10.87
C TYR A 28 -18.22 6.83 -11.32
N GLN A 29 -17.90 8.12 -11.52
CA GLN A 29 -16.57 8.54 -11.94
C GLN A 29 -15.47 8.19 -10.91
N SER A 30 -15.78 8.31 -9.63
CA SER A 30 -14.86 7.90 -8.56
C SER A 30 -14.62 6.39 -8.59
N LEU A 31 -15.69 5.59 -8.60
CA LEU A 31 -15.61 4.13 -8.56
C LEU A 31 -14.85 3.54 -9.75
N ILE A 32 -15.07 4.04 -10.97
CA ILE A 32 -14.35 3.51 -12.15
C ILE A 32 -12.86 3.86 -12.17
N GLN A 33 -12.43 4.85 -11.39
CA GLN A 33 -11.01 5.17 -11.19
C GLN A 33 -10.37 4.29 -10.10
N GLU A 34 -11.13 3.87 -9.09
CA GLU A 34 -10.68 2.98 -8.02
C GLU A 34 -10.57 1.51 -8.46
N VAL A 35 -11.38 1.10 -9.44
CA VAL A 35 -11.44 -0.28 -9.91
C VAL A 35 -10.38 -0.56 -10.96
N ARG A 36 -9.55 -1.58 -10.71
CA ARG A 36 -8.54 -2.08 -11.66
C ARG A 36 -9.18 -2.96 -12.72
N CYS A 37 -8.67 -2.85 -13.92
CA CYS A 37 -8.99 -3.79 -14.98
C CYS A 37 -8.18 -5.09 -14.79
N PRO A 38 -8.84 -6.25 -14.52
CA PRO A 38 -8.14 -7.48 -14.16
C PRO A 38 -7.33 -8.11 -15.30
N LYS A 39 -7.57 -7.72 -16.54
CA LYS A 39 -6.86 -8.21 -17.74
C LYS A 39 -6.05 -7.14 -18.45
N CYS A 40 -5.96 -5.92 -17.87
CA CYS A 40 -5.20 -4.83 -18.44
C CYS A 40 -3.87 -4.64 -17.66
N LEU A 41 -2.89 -3.97 -18.25
CA LEU A 41 -1.59 -3.72 -17.63
C LEU A 41 -1.69 -2.69 -16.50
N ASN A 42 -2.29 -3.08 -15.37
CA ASN A 42 -2.32 -2.30 -14.13
C ASN A 42 -2.95 -0.89 -14.25
N ILE A 43 -3.93 -0.72 -15.14
CA ILE A 43 -4.70 0.50 -15.30
C ILE A 43 -6.11 0.34 -14.73
N ASN A 44 -6.75 1.45 -14.40
CA ASN A 44 -8.16 1.45 -13.96
C ASN A 44 -9.11 1.21 -15.14
N ILE A 45 -10.37 0.89 -14.82
CA ILE A 45 -11.38 0.64 -15.86
C ILE A 45 -11.80 1.92 -16.58
N ALA A 46 -11.57 3.10 -15.99
CA ALA A 46 -11.83 4.38 -16.65
C ALA A 46 -10.86 4.66 -17.81
N GLY A 47 -9.60 4.22 -17.68
CA GLY A 47 -8.54 4.45 -18.66
C GLY A 47 -8.34 3.31 -19.65
N SER A 48 -9.21 2.27 -19.67
CA SER A 48 -9.05 1.11 -20.54
C SER A 48 -10.22 0.96 -21.51
N ASP A 49 -9.91 0.75 -22.78
CA ASP A 49 -10.90 0.43 -23.83
C ASP A 49 -11.08 -1.07 -24.04
N ALA A 50 -10.46 -1.90 -23.20
CA ALA A 50 -10.61 -3.35 -23.27
C ALA A 50 -12.08 -3.76 -23.05
N PRO A 51 -12.59 -4.80 -23.73
CA PRO A 51 -13.99 -5.24 -23.57
C PRO A 51 -14.35 -5.55 -22.12
N ILE A 52 -13.44 -6.12 -21.36
CA ILE A 52 -13.65 -6.41 -19.92
C ILE A 52 -13.80 -5.12 -19.08
N ALA A 53 -13.08 -4.04 -19.44
CA ALA A 53 -13.22 -2.77 -18.74
C ALA A 53 -14.56 -2.10 -19.06
N GLN A 54 -15.04 -2.21 -20.31
CA GLN A 54 -16.37 -1.72 -20.72
C GLN A 54 -17.48 -2.47 -19.98
N ASP A 55 -17.36 -3.80 -19.87
CA ASP A 55 -18.32 -4.62 -19.13
C ASP A 55 -18.36 -4.28 -17.64
N LEU A 56 -17.19 -4.05 -17.04
CA LEU A 56 -17.10 -3.59 -15.65
C LEU A 56 -17.71 -2.21 -15.44
N ARG A 57 -17.47 -1.25 -16.35
CA ARG A 57 -18.08 0.08 -16.29
C ARG A 57 -19.61 -0.02 -16.39
N SER A 58 -20.13 -0.82 -17.29
CA SER A 58 -21.57 -1.03 -17.43
C SER A 58 -22.17 -1.71 -16.18
N THR A 59 -21.44 -2.62 -15.56
CA THR A 59 -21.83 -3.26 -14.30
C THR A 59 -21.91 -2.24 -13.17
N VAL A 60 -20.86 -1.39 -12.97
CA VAL A 60 -20.87 -0.34 -11.96
C VAL A 60 -22.03 0.62 -12.17
N TYR A 61 -22.28 1.04 -13.42
CA TYR A 61 -23.43 1.87 -13.75
C TYR A 61 -24.75 1.25 -13.31
N ARG A 62 -24.98 -0.02 -13.65
CA ARG A 62 -26.18 -0.75 -13.28
C ARG A 62 -26.38 -0.85 -11.78
N LEU A 63 -25.30 -1.13 -11.02
CA LEU A 63 -25.35 -1.23 -9.56
C LEU A 63 -25.73 0.11 -8.90
N ILE A 64 -25.23 1.24 -9.44
CA ILE A 64 -25.57 2.56 -8.95
C ILE A 64 -27.03 2.96 -9.30
N VAL A 65 -27.38 2.86 -10.58
CA VAL A 65 -28.63 3.45 -11.09
C VAL A 65 -29.83 2.54 -10.85
N ASN A 66 -29.69 1.24 -11.14
CA ASN A 66 -30.80 0.30 -11.08
C ASN A 66 -30.95 -0.35 -9.69
N GLU A 67 -29.83 -0.74 -9.07
CA GLU A 67 -29.84 -1.46 -7.80
C GLU A 67 -29.69 -0.53 -6.60
N LYS A 68 -29.33 0.75 -6.83
CA LYS A 68 -29.17 1.80 -5.79
C LYS A 68 -28.23 1.38 -4.66
N MET A 69 -27.22 0.60 -4.97
CA MET A 69 -26.23 0.14 -4.02
C MET A 69 -25.33 1.27 -3.53
N THR A 70 -24.86 1.16 -2.29
CA THR A 70 -23.85 2.05 -1.74
C THR A 70 -22.47 1.75 -2.35
N ASP A 71 -21.54 2.68 -2.24
CA ASP A 71 -20.19 2.53 -2.78
C ASP A 71 -19.44 1.32 -2.17
N ASP A 72 -19.65 1.09 -0.86
CA ASP A 72 -19.04 -0.05 -0.16
C ASP A 72 -19.63 -1.39 -0.60
N GLU A 73 -20.94 -1.46 -0.84
CA GLU A 73 -21.58 -2.65 -1.39
C GLU A 73 -21.08 -2.97 -2.80
N ILE A 74 -20.87 -1.94 -3.63
CA ILE A 74 -20.31 -2.09 -4.97
C ILE A 74 -18.86 -2.60 -4.91
N ARG A 75 -18.03 -2.05 -4.02
CA ARG A 75 -16.65 -2.53 -3.81
C ARG A 75 -16.63 -3.99 -3.39
N ASN A 76 -17.45 -4.36 -2.41
CA ASN A 76 -17.57 -5.74 -1.93
C ASN A 76 -18.03 -6.68 -3.03
N PHE A 77 -19.06 -6.31 -3.80
CA PHE A 77 -19.56 -7.09 -4.93
C PHE A 77 -18.47 -7.36 -5.98
N LEU A 78 -17.69 -6.33 -6.30
CA LEU A 78 -16.60 -6.47 -7.26
C LEU A 78 -15.45 -7.33 -6.71
N GLN A 79 -15.13 -7.23 -5.42
CA GLN A 79 -14.11 -8.05 -4.78
C GLN A 79 -14.50 -9.53 -4.69
N GLU A 80 -15.76 -9.83 -4.35
CA GLU A 80 -16.24 -11.21 -4.31
C GLU A 80 -16.16 -11.89 -5.69
N ARG A 81 -16.38 -11.13 -6.75
CA ARG A 81 -16.44 -11.66 -8.12
C ARG A 81 -15.10 -11.69 -8.83
N TYR A 82 -14.24 -10.71 -8.60
CA TYR A 82 -12.96 -10.52 -9.32
C TYR A 82 -11.74 -10.64 -8.41
N GLY A 83 -11.93 -10.80 -7.11
CA GLY A 83 -10.87 -10.93 -6.11
C GLY A 83 -10.39 -9.59 -5.54
N ASP A 84 -9.60 -9.66 -4.47
CA ASP A 84 -9.14 -8.50 -3.69
C ASP A 84 -8.28 -7.50 -4.52
N PHE A 85 -7.67 -7.97 -5.61
CA PHE A 85 -6.83 -7.14 -6.48
C PHE A 85 -7.60 -6.21 -7.43
N VAL A 86 -8.94 -6.28 -7.43
CA VAL A 86 -9.78 -5.42 -8.25
C VAL A 86 -9.78 -3.97 -7.78
N LEU A 87 -9.41 -3.70 -6.52
CA LEU A 87 -9.25 -2.36 -5.98
C LEU A 87 -7.77 -1.99 -5.83
N TYR A 88 -7.44 -0.68 -5.99
CA TYR A 88 -6.09 -0.18 -5.73
C TYR A 88 -5.76 -0.18 -4.25
N ASP A 89 -6.74 0.16 -3.39
CA ASP A 89 -6.60 0.10 -1.94
C ASP A 89 -7.21 -1.20 -1.41
N PRO A 90 -6.39 -2.20 -1.07
CA PRO A 90 -6.90 -3.42 -0.47
C PRO A 90 -7.47 -3.11 0.91
N PRO A 91 -8.70 -3.55 1.20
CA PRO A 91 -9.31 -3.32 2.51
C PRO A 91 -8.50 -4.02 3.61
N LEU A 92 -8.47 -3.41 4.78
CA LEU A 92 -7.90 -4.01 6.00
C LEU A 92 -8.85 -5.11 6.49
N ASN A 93 -8.71 -6.29 5.95
CA ASN A 93 -9.45 -7.47 6.36
C ASN A 93 -8.51 -8.53 6.97
N GLU A 94 -9.08 -9.60 7.51
CA GLU A 94 -8.32 -10.66 8.18
C GLU A 94 -7.25 -11.30 7.27
N ARG A 95 -7.45 -11.30 5.94
CA ARG A 95 -6.50 -11.86 4.97
C ARG A 95 -5.32 -10.93 4.70
N THR A 96 -5.53 -9.61 4.79
CA THR A 96 -4.48 -8.61 4.51
C THR A 96 -3.75 -8.14 5.76
N TRP A 97 -4.24 -8.48 6.97
CA TRP A 97 -3.62 -8.11 8.24
C TRP A 97 -2.14 -8.55 8.35
N LEU A 98 -1.83 -9.74 7.85
CA LEU A 98 -0.45 -10.26 7.83
C LEU A 98 0.49 -9.37 7.00
N ILE A 99 0.03 -8.83 5.88
CA ILE A 99 0.82 -7.96 5.00
C ILE A 99 1.18 -6.66 5.72
N TRP A 100 0.25 -6.11 6.49
CA TRP A 100 0.44 -4.87 7.23
C TRP A 100 1.24 -5.06 8.52
N SER A 101 1.13 -6.21 9.18
CA SER A 101 1.86 -6.52 10.41
C SER A 101 3.31 -6.94 10.19
N MET A 102 3.65 -7.52 9.02
CA MET A 102 5.00 -7.99 8.68
C MET A 102 6.09 -6.91 8.85
N PRO A 103 5.99 -5.71 8.27
CA PRO A 103 7.04 -4.70 8.41
C PRO A 103 7.25 -4.27 9.86
N LEU A 104 6.18 -4.22 10.64
CA LEU A 104 6.23 -3.85 12.04
C LEU A 104 6.92 -4.95 12.88
N LEU A 105 6.64 -6.21 12.57
CA LEU A 105 7.31 -7.35 13.19
C LEU A 105 8.82 -7.33 12.92
N PHE A 106 9.23 -7.12 11.66
CA PHE A 106 10.65 -7.02 11.31
C PHE A 106 11.35 -5.86 11.99
N LEU A 107 10.66 -4.73 12.13
CA LEU A 107 11.21 -3.56 12.83
C LEU A 107 11.45 -3.88 14.31
N VAL A 108 10.49 -4.50 15.00
CA VAL A 108 10.62 -4.91 16.41
C VAL A 108 11.75 -5.92 16.58
N LEU A 109 11.83 -6.94 15.73
CA LEU A 109 12.90 -7.94 15.78
C LEU A 109 14.28 -7.31 15.50
N GLY A 110 14.37 -6.39 14.55
CA GLY A 110 15.60 -5.69 14.23
C GLY A 110 16.11 -4.82 15.39
N ILE A 111 15.22 -4.05 16.01
CA ILE A 111 15.53 -3.26 17.20
C ILE A 111 15.99 -4.19 18.34
N TRP A 112 15.25 -5.24 18.61
CA TRP A 112 15.61 -6.20 19.66
C TRP A 112 16.99 -6.84 19.43
N TRP A 113 17.29 -7.22 18.18
CA TRP A 113 18.59 -7.77 17.80
C TRP A 113 19.75 -6.77 18.01
N VAL A 114 19.56 -5.52 17.60
CA VAL A 114 20.57 -4.44 17.79
C VAL A 114 20.81 -4.18 19.28
N PHE A 115 19.74 -4.11 20.09
CA PHE A 115 19.88 -3.94 21.53
C PHE A 115 20.58 -5.15 22.19
N SER A 116 20.24 -6.36 21.80
CA SER A 116 20.88 -7.57 22.32
C SER A 116 22.36 -7.64 22.03
N THR A 117 22.78 -7.24 20.82
CA THR A 117 24.20 -7.22 20.45
C THR A 117 24.96 -6.10 21.18
N LYS A 118 24.37 -4.91 21.31
CA LYS A 118 24.99 -3.80 22.03
C LYS A 118 25.17 -4.09 23.53
N ILE A 119 24.21 -4.74 24.17
CA ILE A 119 24.32 -5.09 25.59
C ILE A 119 25.43 -6.14 25.80
N ARG A 120 25.56 -7.12 24.90
CA ARG A 120 26.65 -8.13 24.97
C ARG A 120 28.02 -7.49 24.80
N SER A 121 28.20 -6.63 23.79
CA SER A 121 29.48 -5.95 23.57
C SER A 121 29.88 -5.01 24.73
N ALA A 122 28.94 -4.34 25.35
CA ALA A 122 29.21 -3.46 26.50
C ALA A 122 29.62 -4.25 27.75
N SER A 123 29.08 -5.47 27.92
CA SER A 123 29.47 -6.35 29.03
C SER A 123 30.88 -6.92 28.86
N GLU A 124 31.23 -7.30 27.63
CA GLU A 124 32.55 -7.86 27.31
C GLU A 124 33.67 -6.83 27.41
N SER A 125 33.45 -5.64 26.90
CA SER A 125 34.43 -4.50 27.05
C SER A 125 34.63 -4.07 28.50
N ARG A 126 33.61 -4.21 29.35
CA ARG A 126 33.76 -3.85 30.78
C ARG A 126 34.56 -4.89 31.55
N ILE A 127 34.53 -6.14 31.15
CA ILE A 127 35.28 -7.23 31.77
C ILE A 127 36.77 -7.10 31.35
N GLU A 128 37.08 -6.86 30.09
CA GLU A 128 38.44 -6.69 29.60
C GLU A 128 39.15 -5.47 30.22
N LEU A 129 38.50 -4.30 30.30
CA LEU A 129 39.03 -3.11 30.96
C LEU A 129 39.31 -3.35 32.46
N SER A 130 38.46 -4.15 33.12
CA SER A 130 38.66 -4.46 34.55
C SER A 130 39.86 -5.41 34.80
N GLU A 131 40.16 -6.32 33.91
CA GLU A 131 41.35 -7.22 34.04
C GLU A 131 42.62 -6.49 33.69
N SER A 132 42.64 -5.71 32.59
CA SER A 132 43.79 -4.88 32.20
C SER A 132 44.15 -3.83 33.26
N ASP A 133 43.19 -3.20 33.88
CA ASP A 133 43.42 -2.26 34.97
C ASP A 133 43.98 -2.94 36.23
N ARG A 134 43.57 -4.15 36.53
CA ARG A 134 44.07 -4.93 37.66
C ARG A 134 45.55 -5.35 37.45
N ASP A 135 45.93 -5.73 36.26
CA ASP A 135 47.28 -6.13 35.94
C ASP A 135 48.23 -4.94 35.91
N GLN A 136 47.81 -3.80 35.43
CA GLN A 136 48.60 -2.53 35.56
C GLN A 136 48.77 -2.11 37.00
N LEU A 137 47.71 -2.23 37.82
CA LEU A 137 47.81 -1.93 39.24
C LEU A 137 48.77 -2.83 39.96
N LYS A 138 48.82 -4.13 39.64
CA LYS A 138 49.81 -5.07 40.22
C LYS A 138 51.22 -4.72 39.81
N GLN A 139 51.49 -4.36 38.57
CA GLN A 139 52.81 -3.98 38.12
C GLN A 139 53.32 -2.72 38.84
N ILE A 140 52.48 -1.73 39.03
CA ILE A 140 52.84 -0.49 39.75
C ILE A 140 53.14 -0.79 41.23
N LEU A 141 52.40 -1.73 41.81
CA LEU A 141 52.62 -2.12 43.21
C LEU A 141 53.89 -2.93 43.41
N ASP A 142 54.29 -3.79 42.44
CA ASP A 142 55.53 -4.54 42.51
C ASP A 142 56.79 -3.70 42.23
N ASP A 143 56.70 -2.67 41.38
CA ASP A 143 57.80 -1.78 41.06
C ASP A 143 58.11 -0.80 42.21
N ASN A 144 57.19 -0.60 43.13
CA ASN A 144 57.34 0.36 44.26
C ASN A 144 57.69 -0.34 45.60
N ARG A 145 58.07 -1.62 45.57
CA ARG A 145 58.42 -2.42 46.76
C ARG A 145 59.92 -2.75 46.79
#